data_07809a213abeef52d8bb9f9715d7716b
#
_entry.id   07809a213abeef52d8bb9f9715d7716b
#
_cell.length_a   1.000
_cell.length_b   1.000
_cell.length_c   1.000
_cell.angle_alpha   90.00
_cell.angle_beta   90.00
_cell.angle_gamma   90.00
#
_symmetry.space_group_name_H-M   'P 1'
#
loop_
_entity.id
_entity.type
_entity.pdbx_description
1 polymer ?
#
loop_
_entity_poly.entity_id
_entity_poly.type
_entity_poly.pdbx_seq_one_letter_code
_entity_poly.pdbx_strand_id
1 'polypeptide(L)'
;MIQVKNFHKTYRETVAVQDLSFEVEPGEILGLVGPNGAGKTSTLRCIAGIIPPTSGKLVVAGHDIVADPIAAKRKLAYVPDDPKLFDTLTIWEHLEFVAAAYRVTDWRERGELLLQRHDLTAKRNTVAQELSRGMRQKVAICCAYLHDPQVLMFDEPHVGLDPRGIRLMKDSIIERAKLGASIVVSSHLLNEVEDMCSRLLILHKGKCLFFGRMDEARTTFAGERGDASLEEIFFHATEGSEETASTLS
;
A
#
# COMPACT_ATOMS: atom_id res chain seq x y z
N MET A 1 13.37 -2.32 2.79
CA MET A 1 13.16 -1.28 3.81
C MET A 1 12.63 0.00 3.16
N ILE A 2 11.68 0.65 3.80
CA ILE A 2 11.16 1.99 3.46
C ILE A 2 11.56 2.91 4.61
N GLN A 3 12.04 4.11 4.30
CA GLN A 3 12.30 5.16 5.30
C GLN A 3 11.70 6.48 4.83
N VAL A 4 10.88 7.06 5.68
CA VAL A 4 10.21 8.36 5.49
C VAL A 4 10.64 9.26 6.64
N LYS A 5 11.23 10.43 6.33
CA LYS A 5 11.74 11.37 7.33
C LYS A 5 11.25 12.79 7.05
N ASN A 6 10.55 13.37 8.01
CA ASN A 6 10.02 14.73 7.98
C ASN A 6 9.27 15.04 6.66
N PHE A 7 8.49 14.07 6.20
CA PHE A 7 7.78 14.16 4.92
C PHE A 7 6.62 15.12 4.98
N HIS A 8 6.62 16.07 4.02
CA HIS A 8 5.54 17.02 3.80
C HIS A 8 5.01 16.91 2.37
N LYS A 9 3.68 17.01 2.20
CA LYS A 9 3.04 17.15 0.92
C LYS A 9 1.95 18.19 0.96
N THR A 10 2.11 19.22 0.13
CA THR A 10 1.13 20.29 -0.07
C THR A 10 0.71 20.34 -1.53
N TYR A 11 -0.58 20.49 -1.79
CA TYR A 11 -1.17 20.75 -3.10
C TYR A 11 -1.74 22.17 -3.10
N ARG A 12 -1.10 23.09 -3.80
CA ARG A 12 -1.45 24.53 -3.75
C ARG A 12 -1.50 25.00 -2.28
N GLU A 13 -2.71 25.25 -1.76
CA GLU A 13 -2.94 25.73 -0.38
C GLU A 13 -3.31 24.61 0.60
N THR A 14 -3.57 23.38 0.10
CA THR A 14 -4.00 22.26 0.94
C THR A 14 -2.81 21.42 1.38
N VAL A 15 -2.59 21.34 2.69
CA VAL A 15 -1.60 20.44 3.30
C VAL A 15 -2.21 19.03 3.36
N ALA A 16 -1.70 18.13 2.52
CA ALA A 16 -2.16 16.73 2.47
C ALA A 16 -1.44 15.84 3.49
N VAL A 17 -0.17 16.12 3.78
CA VAL A 17 0.63 15.41 4.80
C VAL A 17 1.60 16.39 5.44
N GLN A 18 1.69 16.34 6.76
CA GLN A 18 2.53 17.23 7.57
C GLN A 18 3.44 16.43 8.48
N ASP A 19 4.76 16.63 8.34
CA ASP A 19 5.83 16.12 9.20
C ASP A 19 5.73 14.61 9.53
N LEU A 20 5.51 13.80 8.48
CA LEU A 20 5.35 12.37 8.64
C LEU A 20 6.72 11.69 8.63
N SER A 21 6.99 10.88 9.67
CA SER A 21 8.20 10.08 9.78
C SER A 21 7.86 8.66 10.22
N PHE A 22 8.33 7.67 9.47
CA PHE A 22 8.18 6.25 9.80
C PHE A 22 9.16 5.39 8.98
N GLU A 23 9.28 4.14 9.36
CA GLU A 23 10.07 3.14 8.64
C GLU A 23 9.35 1.80 8.59
N VAL A 24 9.64 1.01 7.56
CA VAL A 24 9.14 -0.36 7.37
C VAL A 24 10.32 -1.26 7.04
N GLU A 25 10.60 -2.18 7.94
CA GLU A 25 11.72 -3.11 7.79
C GLU A 25 11.41 -4.24 6.79
N PRO A 26 12.42 -4.96 6.28
CA PRO A 26 12.22 -6.18 5.51
C PRO A 26 11.42 -7.21 6.32
N GLY A 27 10.39 -7.79 5.70
CA GLY A 27 9.50 -8.75 6.35
C GLY A 27 8.34 -8.13 7.14
N GLU A 28 8.28 -6.80 7.24
CA GLU A 28 7.17 -6.12 7.91
C GLU A 28 6.03 -5.75 6.95
N ILE A 29 4.81 -5.80 7.49
CA ILE A 29 3.60 -5.25 6.84
C ILE A 29 3.10 -4.11 7.72
N LEU A 30 3.15 -2.89 7.19
CA LEU A 30 2.60 -1.68 7.81
C LEU A 30 1.19 -1.41 7.28
N GLY A 31 0.21 -1.37 8.17
CA GLY A 31 -1.12 -0.85 7.89
C GLY A 31 -1.13 0.68 7.96
N LEU A 32 -1.41 1.35 6.84
CA LEU A 32 -1.61 2.79 6.76
C LEU A 32 -3.11 3.08 6.77
N VAL A 33 -3.65 3.44 7.93
CA VAL A 33 -5.10 3.62 8.11
C VAL A 33 -5.48 5.08 8.34
N GLY A 34 -6.71 5.39 8.00
CA GLY A 34 -7.25 6.74 8.15
C GLY A 34 -8.47 6.97 7.25
N PRO A 35 -9.28 8.01 7.53
CA PRO A 35 -10.45 8.34 6.71
C PRO A 35 -10.06 8.78 5.31
N ASN A 36 -11.05 8.94 4.44
CA ASN A 36 -10.84 9.52 3.12
C ASN A 36 -10.31 10.96 3.28
N GLY A 37 -9.29 11.32 2.50
CA GLY A 37 -8.63 12.61 2.61
C GLY A 37 -7.56 12.71 3.72
N ALA A 38 -7.30 11.65 4.49
CA ALA A 38 -6.28 11.67 5.54
C ALA A 38 -4.83 11.83 5.03
N GLY A 39 -4.58 11.60 3.73
CA GLY A 39 -3.25 11.71 3.13
C GLY A 39 -2.63 10.36 2.74
N LYS A 40 -3.32 9.22 2.91
CA LYS A 40 -2.83 7.86 2.61
C LYS A 40 -2.28 7.72 1.19
N THR A 41 -3.14 7.95 0.19
CA THR A 41 -2.78 7.86 -1.24
C THR A 41 -1.67 8.84 -1.61
N SER A 42 -1.69 10.06 -1.07
CA SER A 42 -0.62 11.06 -1.29
C SER A 42 0.73 10.54 -0.77
N THR A 43 0.73 9.93 0.41
CA THR A 43 1.92 9.32 1.01
C THR A 43 2.45 8.20 0.12
N LEU A 44 1.60 7.24 -0.26
CA LEU A 44 2.01 6.11 -1.11
C LEU A 44 2.52 6.58 -2.48
N ARG A 45 1.84 7.54 -3.12
CA ARG A 45 2.27 8.07 -4.42
C ARG A 45 3.58 8.83 -4.36
N CYS A 46 3.89 9.53 -3.24
CA CYS A 46 5.20 10.16 -3.05
C CYS A 46 6.29 9.11 -2.85
N ILE A 47 6.07 8.07 -2.03
CA ILE A 47 7.03 6.97 -1.83
C ILE A 47 7.24 6.19 -3.13
N ALA A 48 6.20 6.03 -3.96
CA ALA A 48 6.29 5.40 -5.28
C ALA A 48 7.00 6.29 -6.34
N GLY A 49 7.30 7.55 -6.00
CA GLY A 49 7.89 8.51 -6.94
C GLY A 49 6.98 8.85 -8.12
N ILE A 50 5.65 8.73 -7.93
CA ILE A 50 4.63 9.13 -8.92
C ILE A 50 4.43 10.63 -8.86
N ILE A 51 4.43 11.20 -7.65
CA ILE A 51 4.39 12.64 -7.40
C ILE A 51 5.55 13.04 -6.50
N PRO A 52 6.15 14.21 -6.69
CA PRO A 52 7.26 14.66 -5.84
C PRO A 52 6.75 15.04 -4.44
N PRO A 53 7.53 14.80 -3.37
CA PRO A 53 7.27 15.38 -2.06
C PRO A 53 7.46 16.91 -2.12
N THR A 54 6.82 17.65 -1.20
CA THR A 54 7.09 19.09 -1.03
C THR A 54 8.39 19.30 -0.27
N SER A 55 8.62 18.49 0.77
CA SER A 55 9.89 18.42 1.51
C SER A 55 9.99 17.08 2.25
N GLY A 56 11.13 16.84 2.90
CA GLY A 56 11.45 15.59 3.58
C GLY A 56 12.22 14.62 2.71
N LYS A 57 12.56 13.48 3.30
CA LYS A 57 13.37 12.44 2.64
C LYS A 57 12.61 11.13 2.57
N LEU A 58 12.54 10.54 1.38
CA LEU A 58 11.89 9.26 1.11
C LEU A 58 12.91 8.30 0.50
N VAL A 59 13.20 7.19 1.19
CA VAL A 59 14.18 6.19 0.77
C VAL A 59 13.49 4.84 0.61
N VAL A 60 13.69 4.20 -0.53
CA VAL A 60 13.11 2.90 -0.88
C VAL A 60 14.26 1.95 -1.24
N ALA A 61 14.36 0.85 -0.51
CA ALA A 61 15.41 -0.16 -0.70
C ALA A 61 16.83 0.45 -0.76
N GLY A 62 17.10 1.47 0.07
CA GLY A 62 18.38 2.17 0.13
C GLY A 62 18.56 3.32 -0.87
N HIS A 63 17.60 3.55 -1.78
CA HIS A 63 17.68 4.60 -2.79
C HIS A 63 16.71 5.75 -2.48
N ASP A 64 17.21 6.98 -2.56
CA ASP A 64 16.37 8.18 -2.42
C ASP A 64 15.47 8.33 -3.66
N ILE A 65 14.15 8.45 -3.43
CA ILE A 65 13.17 8.45 -4.54
C ILE A 65 13.26 9.70 -5.43
N VAL A 66 13.83 10.79 -4.91
CA VAL A 66 14.03 12.04 -5.65
C VAL A 66 15.39 12.08 -6.34
N ALA A 67 16.46 11.69 -5.62
CA ALA A 67 17.84 11.76 -6.13
C ALA A 67 18.17 10.59 -7.07
N ASP A 68 17.64 9.37 -6.81
CA ASP A 68 17.86 8.17 -7.62
C ASP A 68 16.56 7.41 -7.91
N PRO A 69 15.62 8.04 -8.64
CA PRO A 69 14.29 7.49 -8.84
C PRO A 69 14.28 6.17 -9.64
N ILE A 70 15.23 5.97 -10.52
CA ILE A 70 15.26 4.75 -11.35
C ILE A 70 15.67 3.53 -10.52
N ALA A 71 16.70 3.66 -9.69
CA ALA A 71 17.13 2.56 -8.82
C ALA A 71 16.08 2.24 -7.77
N ALA A 72 15.46 3.27 -7.16
CA ALA A 72 14.34 3.09 -6.24
C ALA A 72 13.15 2.35 -6.90
N LYS A 73 12.69 2.83 -8.07
CA LYS A 73 11.55 2.24 -8.80
C LYS A 73 11.80 0.80 -9.26
N ARG A 74 13.03 0.42 -9.55
CA ARG A 74 13.36 -0.97 -9.88
C ARG A 74 13.17 -1.94 -8.71
N LYS A 75 13.12 -1.44 -7.48
CA LYS A 75 13.01 -2.23 -6.25
C LYS A 75 11.63 -2.18 -5.62
N LEU A 76 10.70 -1.43 -6.21
CA LEU A 76 9.35 -1.27 -5.67
C LEU A 76 8.27 -1.60 -6.70
N ALA A 77 7.09 -1.99 -6.18
CA ALA A 77 5.85 -1.97 -6.93
C ALA A 77 4.76 -1.23 -6.14
N TYR A 78 3.87 -0.57 -6.88
CA TYR A 78 2.72 0.13 -6.34
C TYR A 78 1.45 -0.34 -7.05
N VAL A 79 0.49 -0.83 -6.28
CA VAL A 79 -0.83 -1.24 -6.76
C VAL A 79 -1.84 -0.19 -6.28
N PRO A 80 -2.40 0.62 -7.18
CA PRO A 80 -3.39 1.63 -6.82
C PRO A 80 -4.77 1.02 -6.54
N ASP A 81 -5.66 1.83 -5.94
CA ASP A 81 -7.07 1.50 -5.69
C ASP A 81 -7.90 1.30 -6.97
N ASP A 82 -7.50 1.97 -8.05
CA ASP A 82 -8.10 1.85 -9.39
C ASP A 82 -6.99 1.70 -10.44
N PRO A 83 -6.57 0.46 -10.74
CA PRO A 83 -5.51 0.20 -11.70
C PRO A 83 -5.88 0.65 -13.11
N LYS A 84 -5.07 1.55 -13.67
CA LYS A 84 -5.19 2.01 -15.05
C LYS A 84 -4.36 1.10 -15.95
N LEU A 85 -4.98 0.02 -16.42
CA LEU A 85 -4.41 -0.89 -17.39
C LEU A 85 -4.53 -0.29 -18.80
N PHE A 86 -3.73 -0.77 -19.74
CA PHE A 86 -3.87 -0.40 -21.16
C PHE A 86 -5.08 -1.14 -21.74
N ASP A 87 -6.12 -0.42 -22.12
CA ASP A 87 -7.42 -0.97 -22.52
C ASP A 87 -7.33 -2.04 -23.62
N THR A 88 -6.41 -1.89 -24.55
CA THR A 88 -6.23 -2.76 -25.72
C THR A 88 -5.28 -3.92 -25.52
N LEU A 89 -4.52 -3.95 -24.42
CA LEU A 89 -3.64 -5.08 -24.11
C LEU A 89 -4.40 -6.18 -23.38
N THR A 90 -4.08 -7.41 -23.71
CA THR A 90 -4.52 -8.60 -22.96
C THR A 90 -3.83 -8.69 -21.61
N ILE A 91 -4.34 -9.53 -20.71
CA ILE A 91 -3.67 -9.80 -19.43
C ILE A 91 -2.22 -10.26 -19.66
N TRP A 92 -2.00 -11.16 -20.64
CA TRP A 92 -0.68 -11.68 -20.94
C TRP A 92 0.28 -10.61 -21.45
N GLU A 93 -0.18 -9.75 -22.34
CA GLU A 93 0.61 -8.64 -22.88
C GLU A 93 0.96 -7.60 -21.80
N HIS A 94 0.11 -7.41 -20.76
CA HIS A 94 0.50 -6.59 -19.60
C HIS A 94 1.68 -7.20 -18.84
N LEU A 95 1.69 -8.52 -18.62
CA LEU A 95 2.83 -9.19 -17.99
C LEU A 95 4.08 -9.08 -18.87
N GLU A 96 3.96 -9.26 -20.18
CA GLU A 96 5.07 -9.10 -21.13
C GLU A 96 5.62 -7.67 -21.12
N PHE A 97 4.74 -6.66 -21.11
CA PHE A 97 5.12 -5.25 -21.01
C PHE A 97 5.93 -4.97 -19.73
N VAL A 98 5.43 -5.44 -18.58
CA VAL A 98 6.11 -5.28 -17.29
C VAL A 98 7.44 -6.03 -17.30
N ALA A 99 7.48 -7.26 -17.81
CA ALA A 99 8.70 -8.04 -17.93
C ALA A 99 9.77 -7.31 -18.76
N ALA A 100 9.39 -6.72 -19.89
CA ALA A 100 10.29 -5.93 -20.73
C ALA A 100 10.80 -4.69 -19.99
N ALA A 101 9.92 -3.94 -19.30
CA ALA A 101 10.27 -2.74 -18.54
C ALA A 101 11.27 -3.02 -17.41
N TYR A 102 11.10 -4.13 -16.69
CA TYR A 102 11.94 -4.54 -15.57
C TYR A 102 13.04 -5.54 -15.95
N ARG A 103 13.12 -5.97 -17.23
CA ARG A 103 14.11 -6.92 -17.78
C ARG A 103 14.06 -8.29 -17.08
N VAL A 104 12.86 -8.81 -16.84
CA VAL A 104 12.63 -10.14 -16.26
C VAL A 104 12.75 -11.19 -17.35
N THR A 105 13.73 -12.07 -17.30
CA THR A 105 14.01 -13.05 -18.36
C THR A 105 13.14 -14.31 -18.28
N ASP A 106 12.81 -14.77 -17.08
CA ASP A 106 12.01 -15.94 -16.76
C ASP A 106 10.51 -15.62 -16.54
N TRP A 107 10.06 -14.49 -17.07
CA TRP A 107 8.73 -13.95 -16.80
C TRP A 107 7.57 -14.84 -17.24
N ARG A 108 7.76 -15.69 -18.28
CA ARG A 108 6.67 -16.55 -18.78
C ARG A 108 6.26 -17.57 -17.75
N GLU A 109 7.20 -18.27 -17.15
CA GLU A 109 6.94 -19.24 -16.10
C GLU A 109 6.34 -18.56 -14.85
N ARG A 110 6.94 -17.47 -14.40
CA ARG A 110 6.39 -16.65 -13.29
C ARG A 110 4.99 -16.13 -13.60
N GLY A 111 4.76 -15.66 -14.82
CA GLY A 111 3.47 -15.15 -15.26
C GLY A 111 2.38 -16.24 -15.23
N GLU A 112 2.65 -17.44 -15.72
CA GLU A 112 1.69 -18.56 -15.65
C GLU A 112 1.33 -18.89 -14.19
N LEU A 113 2.32 -18.99 -13.30
CA LEU A 113 2.08 -19.24 -11.88
C LEU A 113 1.25 -18.14 -11.22
N LEU A 114 1.52 -16.86 -11.52
CA LEU A 114 0.75 -15.74 -11.02
C LEU A 114 -0.70 -15.76 -11.53
N LEU A 115 -0.91 -16.01 -12.82
CA LEU A 115 -2.26 -16.13 -13.38
C LEU A 115 -3.04 -17.30 -12.78
N GLN A 116 -2.40 -18.43 -12.58
CA GLN A 116 -3.02 -19.58 -11.91
C GLN A 116 -3.42 -19.24 -10.48
N ARG A 117 -2.53 -18.63 -9.70
CA ARG A 117 -2.77 -18.26 -8.31
C ARG A 117 -3.93 -17.29 -8.13
N HIS A 118 -4.11 -16.36 -9.09
CA HIS A 118 -5.15 -15.33 -9.02
C HIS A 118 -6.42 -15.67 -9.82
N ASP A 119 -6.58 -16.93 -10.27
CA ASP A 119 -7.73 -17.41 -11.08
C ASP A 119 -7.90 -16.63 -12.41
N LEU A 120 -6.81 -16.26 -13.07
CA LEU A 120 -6.81 -15.51 -14.33
C LEU A 120 -6.40 -16.31 -15.57
N THR A 121 -6.00 -17.59 -15.43
CA THR A 121 -5.46 -18.41 -16.53
C THR A 121 -6.42 -18.50 -17.71
N ALA A 122 -7.71 -18.74 -17.46
CA ALA A 122 -8.73 -18.83 -18.51
C ALA A 122 -9.00 -17.50 -19.24
N LYS A 123 -8.55 -16.39 -18.68
CA LYS A 123 -8.74 -15.02 -19.18
C LYS A 123 -7.46 -14.38 -19.72
N ARG A 124 -6.36 -15.15 -19.81
CA ARG A 124 -5.04 -14.60 -20.19
C ARG A 124 -5.04 -13.77 -21.48
N ASN A 125 -5.88 -14.13 -22.44
CA ASN A 125 -6.00 -13.46 -23.74
C ASN A 125 -7.15 -12.45 -23.80
N THR A 126 -7.81 -12.14 -22.68
CA THR A 126 -8.87 -11.13 -22.59
C THR A 126 -8.23 -9.75 -22.47
N VAL A 127 -8.69 -8.79 -23.26
CA VAL A 127 -8.23 -7.38 -23.22
C VAL A 127 -8.73 -6.67 -21.97
N ALA A 128 -7.96 -5.71 -21.47
CA ALA A 128 -8.24 -5.06 -20.19
C ALA A 128 -9.58 -4.33 -20.14
N GLN A 129 -10.06 -3.76 -21.25
CA GLN A 129 -11.37 -3.10 -21.30
C GLN A 129 -12.55 -4.03 -21.00
N GLU A 130 -12.40 -5.34 -21.21
CA GLU A 130 -13.44 -6.36 -20.96
C GLU A 130 -13.37 -6.92 -19.52
N LEU A 131 -12.36 -6.53 -18.74
CA LEU A 131 -12.18 -7.03 -17.39
C LEU A 131 -13.06 -6.28 -16.39
N SER A 132 -13.63 -7.01 -15.44
CA SER A 132 -14.25 -6.41 -14.24
C SER A 132 -13.20 -5.66 -13.41
N ARG A 133 -13.65 -4.75 -12.53
CA ARG A 133 -12.76 -4.01 -11.62
C ARG A 133 -11.89 -4.95 -10.79
N GLY A 134 -12.48 -6.02 -10.21
CA GLY A 134 -11.73 -6.99 -9.42
C GLY A 134 -10.72 -7.78 -10.25
N MET A 135 -11.03 -8.09 -11.53
CA MET A 135 -10.04 -8.73 -12.43
C MET A 135 -8.90 -7.77 -12.76
N ARG A 136 -9.17 -6.48 -13.01
CA ARG A 136 -8.12 -5.47 -13.21
C ARG A 136 -7.21 -5.36 -11.98
N GLN A 137 -7.79 -5.40 -10.78
CA GLN A 137 -7.02 -5.41 -9.53
C GLN A 137 -6.09 -6.63 -9.44
N LYS A 138 -6.60 -7.83 -9.74
CA LYS A 138 -5.81 -9.07 -9.78
C LYS A 138 -4.67 -8.98 -10.80
N VAL A 139 -4.91 -8.42 -12.00
CA VAL A 139 -3.87 -8.20 -13.02
C VAL A 139 -2.79 -7.25 -12.51
N ALA A 140 -3.17 -6.14 -11.87
CA ALA A 140 -2.21 -5.20 -11.28
C ALA A 140 -1.34 -5.86 -10.21
N ILE A 141 -1.91 -6.73 -9.37
CA ILE A 141 -1.16 -7.53 -8.38
C ILE A 141 -0.18 -8.48 -9.07
N CYS A 142 -0.62 -9.20 -10.12
CA CYS A 142 0.27 -10.06 -10.91
C CYS A 142 1.44 -9.28 -11.52
N CYS A 143 1.16 -8.11 -12.12
CA CYS A 143 2.18 -7.21 -12.66
C CYS A 143 3.17 -6.74 -11.59
N ALA A 144 2.66 -6.39 -10.40
CA ALA A 144 3.48 -5.96 -9.28
C ALA A 144 4.43 -7.05 -8.76
N TYR A 145 4.00 -8.30 -8.78
CA TYR A 145 4.80 -9.43 -8.30
C TYR A 145 5.80 -9.98 -9.32
N LEU A 146 5.60 -9.70 -10.61
CA LEU A 146 6.36 -10.33 -11.70
C LEU A 146 7.88 -10.10 -11.60
N HIS A 147 8.29 -8.89 -11.20
CA HIS A 147 9.70 -8.50 -11.11
C HIS A 147 10.31 -8.65 -9.71
N ASP A 148 9.57 -9.29 -8.78
CA ASP A 148 10.00 -9.63 -7.43
C ASP A 148 10.56 -8.43 -6.63
N PRO A 149 9.75 -7.39 -6.40
CA PRO A 149 10.21 -6.17 -5.75
C PRO A 149 10.50 -6.36 -4.26
N GLN A 150 11.49 -5.62 -3.74
CA GLN A 150 11.82 -5.58 -2.31
C GLN A 150 10.83 -4.75 -1.49
N VAL A 151 10.09 -3.87 -2.15
CA VAL A 151 9.08 -2.99 -1.54
C VAL A 151 7.77 -3.11 -2.31
N LEU A 152 6.70 -3.33 -1.58
CA LEU A 152 5.35 -3.42 -2.13
C LEU A 152 4.42 -2.42 -1.44
N MET A 153 3.66 -1.69 -2.22
CA MET A 153 2.68 -0.75 -1.70
C MET A 153 1.33 -0.99 -2.35
N PHE A 154 0.31 -1.13 -1.52
CA PHE A 154 -1.06 -1.38 -1.93
C PHE A 154 -1.96 -0.26 -1.41
N ASP A 155 -2.66 0.40 -2.32
CA ASP A 155 -3.63 1.45 -2.00
C ASP A 155 -5.04 0.88 -2.10
N GLU A 156 -5.70 0.64 -0.96
CA GLU A 156 -7.05 0.07 -0.86
C GLU A 156 -7.25 -1.22 -1.72
N PRO A 157 -6.37 -2.24 -1.62
CA PRO A 157 -6.29 -3.32 -2.60
C PRO A 157 -7.49 -4.28 -2.61
N HIS A 158 -8.33 -4.25 -1.58
CA HIS A 158 -9.54 -5.07 -1.46
C HIS A 158 -10.69 -4.56 -2.35
N VAL A 159 -10.62 -3.31 -2.81
CA VAL A 159 -11.73 -2.67 -3.52
C VAL A 159 -12.03 -3.38 -4.86
N GLY A 160 -13.26 -3.86 -5.00
CA GLY A 160 -13.73 -4.56 -6.20
C GLY A 160 -13.42 -6.05 -6.24
N LEU A 161 -12.74 -6.60 -5.23
CA LEU A 161 -12.53 -8.04 -5.08
C LEU A 161 -13.73 -8.69 -4.38
N ASP A 162 -14.02 -9.91 -4.76
CA ASP A 162 -14.92 -10.80 -4.04
C ASP A 162 -14.24 -11.37 -2.77
N PRO A 163 -14.96 -11.98 -1.82
CA PRO A 163 -14.38 -12.50 -0.58
C PRO A 163 -13.23 -13.49 -0.80
N ARG A 164 -13.31 -14.30 -1.85
CA ARG A 164 -12.22 -15.23 -2.22
C ARG A 164 -11.00 -14.47 -2.73
N GLY A 165 -11.20 -13.45 -3.55
CA GLY A 165 -10.15 -12.58 -4.06
C GLY A 165 -9.45 -11.81 -2.95
N ILE A 166 -10.19 -11.30 -1.95
CA ILE A 166 -9.63 -10.64 -0.76
C ILE A 166 -8.73 -11.61 0.01
N ARG A 167 -9.20 -12.84 0.25
CA ARG A 167 -8.39 -13.84 0.95
C ARG A 167 -7.11 -14.18 0.20
N LEU A 168 -7.19 -14.46 -1.11
CA LEU A 168 -6.01 -14.73 -1.94
C LEU A 168 -5.01 -13.58 -1.95
N MET A 169 -5.50 -12.34 -1.99
CA MET A 169 -4.69 -11.13 -1.90
C MET A 169 -3.97 -11.06 -0.54
N LYS A 170 -4.69 -11.20 0.59
CA LYS A 170 -4.11 -11.21 1.94
C LYS A 170 -3.02 -12.28 2.07
N ASP A 171 -3.32 -13.52 1.69
CA ASP A 171 -2.38 -14.63 1.73
C ASP A 171 -1.12 -14.34 0.90
N SER A 172 -1.27 -13.71 -0.27
CA SER A 172 -0.16 -13.35 -1.15
C SER A 172 0.72 -12.25 -0.55
N ILE A 173 0.12 -11.25 0.10
CA ILE A 173 0.84 -10.17 0.79
C ILE A 173 1.66 -10.73 1.96
N ILE A 174 1.04 -11.57 2.80
CA ILE A 174 1.71 -12.21 3.93
C ILE A 174 2.90 -13.07 3.46
N GLU A 175 2.73 -13.82 2.39
CA GLU A 175 3.82 -14.62 1.81
C GLU A 175 4.98 -13.74 1.33
N ARG A 176 4.70 -12.64 0.64
CA ARG A 176 5.74 -11.71 0.18
C ARG A 176 6.50 -11.07 1.34
N ALA A 177 5.82 -10.74 2.43
CA ALA A 177 6.48 -10.27 3.66
C ALA A 177 7.41 -11.36 4.24
N LYS A 178 6.94 -12.60 4.34
CA LYS A 178 7.77 -13.74 4.82
C LYS A 178 9.01 -13.97 3.95
N LEU A 179 8.96 -13.63 2.67
CA LEU A 179 10.10 -13.67 1.75
C LEU A 179 11.03 -12.43 1.86
N GLY A 180 10.75 -11.51 2.80
CA GLY A 180 11.59 -10.37 3.11
C GLY A 180 11.20 -9.06 2.44
N ALA A 181 10.05 -8.97 1.77
CA ALA A 181 9.56 -7.70 1.25
C ALA A 181 9.09 -6.77 2.37
N SER A 182 9.37 -5.47 2.25
CA SER A 182 8.77 -4.43 3.10
C SER A 182 7.46 -3.98 2.47
N ILE A 183 6.36 -4.07 3.19
CA ILE A 183 5.02 -3.86 2.61
C ILE A 183 4.26 -2.76 3.34
N VAL A 184 3.59 -1.89 2.59
CA VAL A 184 2.60 -0.94 3.10
C VAL A 184 1.25 -1.21 2.45
N VAL A 185 0.22 -1.37 3.28
CA VAL A 185 -1.16 -1.53 2.82
C VAL A 185 -1.99 -0.40 3.37
N SER A 186 -2.55 0.45 2.50
CA SER A 186 -3.54 1.43 2.95
C SER A 186 -4.93 0.80 2.98
N SER A 187 -5.69 1.14 4.00
CA SER A 187 -7.11 0.79 4.09
C SER A 187 -7.87 1.78 4.97
N HIS A 188 -9.15 1.95 4.67
CA HIS A 188 -10.11 2.57 5.57
C HIS A 188 -10.91 1.50 6.36
N LEU A 189 -10.75 0.21 6.00
CA LEU A 189 -11.36 -0.93 6.68
C LEU A 189 -10.34 -1.53 7.64
N LEU A 190 -10.51 -1.28 8.92
CA LEU A 190 -9.54 -1.60 9.96
C LEU A 190 -9.38 -3.10 10.19
N ASN A 191 -10.47 -3.87 10.09
CA ASN A 191 -10.46 -5.33 10.15
C ASN A 191 -9.60 -5.99 9.05
N GLU A 192 -9.51 -5.36 7.87
CA GLU A 192 -8.66 -5.85 6.78
C GLU A 192 -7.17 -5.77 7.11
N VAL A 193 -6.79 -4.76 7.88
CA VAL A 193 -5.42 -4.49 8.30
C VAL A 193 -5.01 -5.35 9.48
N GLU A 194 -5.94 -5.58 10.43
CA GLU A 194 -5.71 -6.30 11.67
C GLU A 194 -5.18 -7.73 11.44
N ASP A 195 -5.73 -8.42 10.45
CA ASP A 195 -5.40 -9.81 10.15
C ASP A 195 -4.00 -10.01 9.54
N MET A 196 -3.39 -8.97 8.95
CA MET A 196 -2.14 -9.13 8.19
C MET A 196 -1.01 -8.21 8.63
N CYS A 197 -1.29 -7.11 9.33
CA CYS A 197 -0.28 -6.09 9.62
C CYS A 197 0.34 -6.30 11.01
N SER A 198 1.68 -6.20 11.08
CA SER A 198 2.42 -6.24 12.33
C SER A 198 2.53 -4.85 12.99
N ARG A 199 2.47 -3.80 12.17
CA ARG A 199 2.55 -2.40 12.61
C ARG A 199 1.43 -1.56 12.01
N LEU A 200 1.08 -0.51 12.70
CA LEU A 200 0.00 0.41 12.36
C LEU A 200 0.52 1.84 12.30
N LEU A 201 0.09 2.58 11.29
CA LEU A 201 0.22 4.03 11.20
C LEU A 201 -1.18 4.61 11.00
N ILE A 202 -1.65 5.40 11.98
CA ILE A 202 -2.94 6.10 11.91
C ILE A 202 -2.69 7.51 11.41
N LEU A 203 -3.31 7.84 10.26
CA LEU A 203 -3.21 9.15 9.64
C LEU A 203 -4.57 9.86 9.68
N HIS A 204 -4.59 11.09 10.17
CA HIS A 204 -5.78 11.93 10.23
C HIS A 204 -5.45 13.38 9.85
N LYS A 205 -6.19 13.96 8.90
CA LYS A 205 -5.99 15.35 8.42
C LYS A 205 -4.50 15.65 8.11
N GLY A 206 -3.80 14.70 7.51
CA GLY A 206 -2.38 14.81 7.13
C GLY A 206 -1.38 14.63 8.26
N LYS A 207 -1.80 14.37 9.50
CA LYS A 207 -0.94 14.16 10.66
C LYS A 207 -0.93 12.70 11.10
N CYS A 208 0.21 12.23 11.57
CA CYS A 208 0.35 10.95 12.22
C CYS A 208 -0.19 11.05 13.67
N LEU A 209 -1.24 10.28 13.97
CA LEU A 209 -1.78 10.15 15.32
C LEU A 209 -1.12 9.02 16.10
N PHE A 210 -0.72 7.97 15.40
CA PHE A 210 -0.05 6.82 16.00
C PHE A 210 0.86 6.15 14.96
N PHE A 211 2.01 5.70 15.41
CA PHE A 211 2.90 4.81 14.67
C PHE A 211 3.59 3.85 15.63
N GLY A 212 3.33 2.55 15.50
CA GLY A 212 3.87 1.54 16.40
C GLY A 212 3.39 0.15 16.05
N ARG A 213 3.61 -0.79 16.96
CA ARG A 213 3.12 -2.16 16.84
C ARG A 213 1.61 -2.22 17.06
N MET A 214 0.97 -3.27 16.53
CA MET A 214 -0.47 -3.46 16.67
C MET A 214 -0.90 -3.64 18.14
N ASP A 215 -0.09 -4.36 18.94
CA ASP A 215 -0.30 -4.55 20.37
C ASP A 215 -0.15 -3.25 21.17
N GLU A 216 0.79 -2.38 20.79
CA GLU A 216 0.96 -1.05 21.39
C GLU A 216 -0.24 -0.14 21.11
N ALA A 217 -0.78 -0.20 19.87
CA ALA A 217 -1.98 0.54 19.53
C ALA A 217 -3.17 0.15 20.41
N ARG A 218 -3.38 -1.15 20.60
CA ARG A 218 -4.42 -1.67 21.51
C ARG A 218 -4.23 -1.15 22.93
N THR A 219 -3.02 -1.24 23.48
CA THR A 219 -2.74 -0.75 24.84
C THR A 219 -2.95 0.75 24.99
N THR A 220 -2.54 1.54 24.00
CA THR A 220 -2.63 3.01 24.04
C THR A 220 -4.06 3.51 24.00
N PHE A 221 -4.94 2.90 23.20
CA PHE A 221 -6.28 3.42 22.94
C PHE A 221 -7.42 2.60 23.60
N ALA A 222 -7.17 1.35 24.01
CA ALA A 222 -8.17 0.50 24.64
C ALA A 222 -8.33 0.75 26.15
N GLY A 223 -7.40 1.45 26.78
CA GLY A 223 -7.35 1.56 28.25
C GLY A 223 -7.25 0.19 28.92
N GLU A 224 -7.85 0.04 30.11
CA GLU A 224 -7.82 -1.20 30.90
C GLU A 224 -8.64 -2.37 30.30
N ARG A 225 -9.37 -2.14 29.23
CA ARG A 225 -10.21 -3.16 28.55
C ARG A 225 -9.47 -3.79 27.36
N GLY A 226 -8.45 -4.54 27.53
CA GLY A 226 -7.56 -5.14 26.51
C GLY A 226 -8.15 -5.76 25.23
N ASP A 227 -9.46 -5.68 24.98
CA ASP A 227 -10.20 -6.25 23.84
C ASP A 227 -10.75 -5.20 22.86
N ALA A 228 -10.24 -3.95 22.86
CA ALA A 228 -10.74 -2.95 21.93
C ALA A 228 -10.43 -3.34 20.47
N SER A 229 -11.46 -3.28 19.62
CA SER A 229 -11.31 -3.43 18.19
C SER A 229 -10.49 -2.28 17.60
N LEU A 230 -9.86 -2.49 16.44
CA LEU A 230 -9.15 -1.39 15.75
C LEU A 230 -10.08 -0.23 15.40
N GLU A 231 -11.38 -0.47 15.23
CA GLU A 231 -12.37 0.58 15.00
C GLU A 231 -12.52 1.48 16.23
N GLU A 232 -12.57 0.91 17.43
CA GLU A 232 -12.60 1.67 18.69
C GLU A 232 -11.29 2.44 18.90
N ILE A 233 -10.13 1.80 18.63
CA ILE A 233 -8.82 2.45 18.67
C ILE A 233 -8.78 3.68 17.75
N PHE A 234 -9.26 3.50 16.52
CA PHE A 234 -9.29 4.57 15.54
C PHE A 234 -10.24 5.71 15.96
N PHE A 235 -11.41 5.37 16.48
CA PHE A 235 -12.41 6.34 16.98
C PHE A 235 -11.80 7.18 18.12
N HIS A 236 -11.22 6.54 19.13
CA HIS A 236 -10.55 7.24 20.24
C HIS A 236 -9.36 8.09 19.78
N ALA A 237 -8.56 7.61 18.84
CA ALA A 237 -7.44 8.38 18.29
C ALA A 237 -7.89 9.64 17.53
N THR A 238 -9.06 9.58 16.88
CA THR A 238 -9.59 10.68 16.06
C THR A 238 -10.43 11.67 16.87
N GLU A 239 -11.25 11.22 17.82
CA GLU A 239 -12.07 12.07 18.68
C GLU A 239 -11.23 12.85 19.69
N GLY A 240 -10.21 12.22 20.31
CA GLY A 240 -9.28 12.91 21.22
C GLY A 240 -8.47 14.02 20.56
N SER A 241 -8.31 13.98 19.23
CA SER A 241 -7.65 15.04 18.47
C SER A 241 -8.55 16.25 18.18
N GLU A 242 -9.87 16.12 18.24
CA GLU A 242 -10.83 17.22 18.04
C GLU A 242 -11.08 18.01 19.35
N GLU A 243 -11.08 17.36 20.50
CA GLU A 243 -11.19 18.02 21.80
C GLU A 243 -9.99 18.91 22.13
N THR A 244 -8.76 18.48 21.77
CA THR A 244 -7.55 19.31 21.96
C THR A 244 -7.50 20.53 21.05
N ALA A 245 -8.12 20.48 19.88
CA ALA A 245 -8.18 21.62 18.95
C ALA A 245 -9.24 22.67 19.35
N SER A 246 -10.31 22.26 20.03
CA SER A 246 -11.40 23.16 20.47
C SER A 246 -11.09 23.92 21.79
N THR A 247 -10.08 23.49 22.55
CA THR A 247 -9.68 24.10 23.82
C THR A 247 -8.60 25.18 23.64
N LEU A 248 -8.08 25.36 22.42
CA LEU A 248 -7.03 26.34 22.07
C LEU A 248 -7.50 27.45 21.10
N SER A 249 -8.82 27.57 20.88
CA SER A 249 -9.41 28.63 20.03
C SER A 249 -10.10 29.71 20.84
#